data_1ac87481c6db3fe3a22e4fbca4a28fd0
#
_entry.id   1ac87481c6db3fe3a22e4fbca4a28fd0
#
_cell.length_a   1.000
_cell.length_b   1.000
_cell.length_c   1.000
_cell.angle_alpha   90.00
_cell.angle_beta   90.00
_cell.angle_gamma   90.00
#
_symmetry.space_group_name_H-M   'P 1'
#
loop_
_entity.id
_entity.type
_entity.pdbx_description
1 polymer ?
#
loop_
_entity_poly.entity_id
_entity_poly.type
_entity_poly.pdbx_seq_one_letter_code
_entity_poly.pdbx_strand_id
1 'polypeptide(L)'
;IYLASDLPLGAGLSSSAALECLMLFIFNESYYSMHREQLAIDAQKAERAYVGVNCGIMDQYAVANGKQNHAMLLNCATLECQFIPANFGAYQLVIMNSNKPRALAASKYNERRDECERAFSILKKFDIATNLCNVHVISLAYLADDILYQRAKHAILENQRVLNVVNALEKNELEIVGQLLTESHISLDTDYEVSSHELNMLVHFSTHFEGCIGARMTGAGFGGCCIALVEKNRIDKFISYVGKKYTEKTSLKAEFYTVEMVDGVQKMA
;
A
#
# COMPACT_ATOMS: atom_id res chain seq x y z
N ILE A 1 29.92 5.88 -9.03
CA ILE A 1 28.81 4.94 -8.71
C ILE A 1 28.02 4.77 -10.00
N TYR A 2 27.77 3.54 -10.41
CA TYR A 2 26.83 3.20 -11.49
C TYR A 2 25.54 2.67 -10.87
N LEU A 3 24.39 3.22 -11.29
CA LEU A 3 23.07 2.80 -10.82
C LEU A 3 22.31 2.22 -12.01
N ALA A 4 21.72 1.05 -11.83
CA ALA A 4 20.80 0.43 -12.78
C ALA A 4 19.51 0.04 -12.04
N SER A 5 18.38 0.13 -12.73
CA SER A 5 17.08 -0.20 -12.16
C SER A 5 16.15 -0.73 -13.25
N ASP A 6 15.38 -1.75 -12.91
CA ASP A 6 14.25 -2.28 -13.67
C ASP A 6 12.90 -1.89 -13.04
N LEU A 7 12.92 -1.13 -11.93
CA LEU A 7 11.70 -0.60 -11.32
C LEU A 7 11.03 0.42 -12.23
N PRO A 8 9.73 0.28 -12.51
CA PRO A 8 8.99 1.26 -13.31
C PRO A 8 8.96 2.62 -12.62
N LEU A 9 9.44 3.65 -13.31
CA LEU A 9 9.43 5.01 -12.78
C LEU A 9 8.01 5.61 -12.84
N GLY A 10 7.60 6.30 -11.78
CA GLY A 10 6.30 6.98 -11.72
C GLY A 10 5.08 6.06 -11.53
N ALA A 11 5.27 4.75 -11.50
CA ALA A 11 4.20 3.76 -11.32
C ALA A 11 3.65 3.69 -9.89
N GLY A 12 4.31 4.34 -8.92
CA GLY A 12 3.96 4.25 -7.51
C GLY A 12 4.38 2.95 -6.83
N LEU A 13 5.46 2.39 -7.33
CA LEU A 13 6.13 1.20 -6.77
C LEU A 13 7.37 1.61 -5.97
N SER A 14 7.31 2.76 -5.30
CA SER A 14 8.30 3.24 -4.32
C SER A 14 9.73 3.34 -4.87
N SER A 15 9.91 3.70 -6.15
CA SER A 15 11.24 3.81 -6.77
C SER A 15 12.12 4.88 -6.12
N SER A 16 11.55 5.97 -5.58
CA SER A 16 12.28 6.99 -4.79
C SER A 16 12.82 6.39 -3.51
N ALA A 17 11.97 5.74 -2.72
CA ALA A 17 12.36 5.08 -1.47
C ALA A 17 13.44 4.00 -1.71
N ALA A 18 13.35 3.26 -2.83
CA ALA A 18 14.34 2.27 -3.21
C ALA A 18 15.71 2.91 -3.46
N LEU A 19 15.76 4.03 -4.19
CA LEU A 19 17.00 4.77 -4.44
C LEU A 19 17.59 5.37 -3.16
N GLU A 20 16.75 6.01 -2.34
CA GLU A 20 17.15 6.62 -1.07
C GLU A 20 17.74 5.59 -0.11
N CYS A 21 17.04 4.47 0.10
CA CYS A 21 17.52 3.38 0.95
C CYS A 21 18.79 2.75 0.41
N LEU A 22 18.92 2.56 -0.91
CA LEU A 22 20.14 2.03 -1.53
C LEU A 22 21.34 2.94 -1.29
N MET A 23 21.18 4.25 -1.49
CA MET A 23 22.27 5.21 -1.29
C MET A 23 22.70 5.27 0.18
N LEU A 24 21.74 5.34 1.11
CA LEU A 24 22.03 5.31 2.53
C LEU A 24 22.69 4.00 2.97
N PHE A 25 22.25 2.87 2.41
CA PHE A 25 22.84 1.57 2.68
C PHE A 25 24.31 1.52 2.23
N ILE A 26 24.63 2.02 1.03
CA ILE A 26 26.04 2.09 0.53
C ILE A 26 26.92 2.94 1.47
N PHE A 27 26.43 4.10 1.91
CA PHE A 27 27.15 4.94 2.86
C PHE A 27 27.26 4.28 4.24
N ASN A 28 26.22 3.60 4.68
CA ASN A 28 26.24 2.88 5.96
C ASN A 28 27.28 1.76 5.99
N GLU A 29 27.37 0.96 4.93
CA GLU A 29 28.38 -0.11 4.81
C GLU A 29 29.82 0.44 4.79
N SER A 30 30.00 1.67 4.32
CA SER A 30 31.34 2.26 4.14
C SER A 30 31.80 3.12 5.31
N TYR A 31 30.88 3.78 6.04
CA TYR A 31 31.24 4.86 6.96
C TYR A 31 30.49 4.84 8.28
N TYR A 32 29.41 4.08 8.41
CA TYR A 32 28.53 4.11 9.57
C TYR A 32 28.19 2.69 10.03
N SER A 33 27.42 2.60 11.12
CA SER A 33 26.91 1.33 11.67
C SER A 33 25.46 1.51 12.13
N MET A 34 24.63 2.10 11.29
CA MET A 34 23.22 2.35 11.61
C MET A 34 22.38 1.08 11.44
N HIS A 35 21.39 0.93 12.32
CA HIS A 35 20.36 -0.09 12.14
C HIS A 35 19.46 0.23 10.93
N ARG A 36 18.87 -0.79 10.31
CA ARG A 36 18.01 -0.65 9.13
C ARG A 36 16.80 0.26 9.34
N GLU A 37 16.27 0.29 10.56
CA GLU A 37 15.20 1.24 10.94
C GLU A 37 15.65 2.69 10.80
N GLN A 38 16.88 2.99 11.23
CA GLN A 38 17.43 4.35 11.09
C GLN A 38 17.65 4.72 9.63
N LEU A 39 18.04 3.76 8.76
CA LEU A 39 18.12 3.99 7.32
C LEU A 39 16.76 4.39 6.74
N ALA A 40 15.69 3.70 7.15
CA ALA A 40 14.32 4.03 6.71
C ALA A 40 13.89 5.44 7.17
N ILE A 41 14.21 5.81 8.40
CA ILE A 41 13.90 7.13 8.98
C ILE A 41 14.66 8.23 8.21
N ASP A 42 15.92 8.03 7.92
CA ASP A 42 16.75 9.04 7.26
C ASP A 42 16.42 9.14 5.76
N ALA A 43 16.05 8.03 5.09
CA ALA A 43 15.48 8.04 3.75
C ALA A 43 14.18 8.87 3.70
N GLN A 44 13.25 8.64 4.63
CA GLN A 44 12.03 9.45 4.71
C GLN A 44 12.30 10.94 4.94
N LYS A 45 13.27 11.27 5.80
CA LYS A 45 13.68 12.67 6.02
C LYS A 45 14.22 13.30 4.74
N ALA A 46 15.02 12.56 3.97
CA ALA A 46 15.55 13.02 2.69
C ALA A 46 14.42 13.33 1.70
N GLU A 47 13.46 12.41 1.53
CA GLU A 47 12.31 12.62 0.65
C GLU A 47 11.48 13.82 1.07
N ARG A 48 11.19 13.98 2.36
CA ARG A 48 10.45 15.15 2.88
C ARG A 48 11.18 16.46 2.67
N ALA A 49 12.50 16.47 2.89
CA ALA A 49 13.31 17.69 2.82
C ALA A 49 13.58 18.14 1.37
N TYR A 50 13.81 17.22 0.43
CA TYR A 50 14.24 17.53 -0.92
C TYR A 50 13.12 17.42 -1.96
N VAL A 51 12.22 16.45 -1.82
CA VAL A 51 11.08 16.29 -2.74
C VAL A 51 9.86 17.10 -2.27
N GLY A 52 9.78 17.40 -0.96
CA GLY A 52 8.70 18.20 -0.38
C GLY A 52 7.38 17.43 -0.19
N VAL A 53 7.39 16.10 -0.29
CA VAL A 53 6.22 15.26 -0.05
C VAL A 53 6.17 14.85 1.41
N ASN A 54 5.06 15.15 2.10
CA ASN A 54 4.87 14.74 3.48
C ASN A 54 4.46 13.24 3.59
N CYS A 55 5.31 12.36 3.03
CA CYS A 55 5.07 10.93 2.96
C CYS A 55 5.09 10.24 4.33
N GLY A 56 4.39 9.09 4.44
CA GLY A 56 4.56 8.12 5.52
C GLY A 56 5.93 7.41 5.44
N ILE A 57 6.24 6.57 6.44
CA ILE A 57 7.51 5.82 6.48
C ILE A 57 7.43 4.44 5.79
N MET A 58 6.23 4.02 5.41
CA MET A 58 5.95 2.64 5.00
C MET A 58 6.88 2.15 3.87
N ASP A 59 7.05 2.96 2.84
CA ASP A 59 7.83 2.56 1.66
C ASP A 59 9.31 2.40 1.98
N GLN A 60 9.89 3.37 2.67
CA GLN A 60 11.30 3.32 3.09
C GLN A 60 11.54 2.18 4.10
N TYR A 61 10.57 1.97 5.01
CA TYR A 61 10.67 0.88 5.98
C TYR A 61 10.61 -0.49 5.30
N ALA A 62 9.71 -0.66 4.33
CA ALA A 62 9.59 -1.89 3.56
C ALA A 62 10.85 -2.21 2.76
N VAL A 63 11.43 -1.21 2.09
CA VAL A 63 12.66 -1.39 1.32
C VAL A 63 13.86 -1.70 2.22
N ALA A 64 13.97 -1.04 3.37
CA ALA A 64 15.10 -1.26 4.27
C ALA A 64 15.01 -2.60 5.03
N ASN A 65 13.81 -3.01 5.46
CA ASN A 65 13.60 -4.09 6.41
C ASN A 65 12.87 -5.31 5.85
N GLY A 66 12.54 -5.37 4.56
CA GLY A 66 11.86 -6.50 3.94
C GLY A 66 12.44 -7.85 4.38
N LYS A 67 11.60 -8.87 4.47
CA LYS A 67 12.00 -10.25 4.80
C LYS A 67 11.32 -11.21 3.85
N GLN A 68 12.12 -12.12 3.27
CA GLN A 68 11.64 -13.10 2.31
C GLN A 68 10.46 -13.91 2.87
N ASN A 69 9.41 -14.07 2.07
CA ASN A 69 8.18 -14.80 2.40
C ASN A 69 7.43 -14.27 3.64
N HIS A 70 7.60 -13.01 4.00
CA HIS A 70 6.88 -12.40 5.11
C HIS A 70 6.20 -11.09 4.70
N ALA A 71 5.01 -10.88 5.21
CA ALA A 71 4.40 -9.56 5.29
C ALA A 71 4.89 -8.83 6.56
N MET A 72 4.85 -7.52 6.56
CA MET A 72 5.22 -6.71 7.72
C MET A 72 3.99 -6.02 8.29
N LEU A 73 3.71 -6.27 9.56
CA LEU A 73 2.79 -5.47 10.37
C LEU A 73 3.60 -4.36 11.05
N LEU A 74 3.54 -3.16 10.49
CA LEU A 74 4.27 -2.00 10.97
C LEU A 74 3.35 -1.04 11.72
N ASN A 75 3.64 -0.77 12.98
CA ASN A 75 3.07 0.37 13.68
C ASN A 75 3.82 1.65 13.26
N CYS A 76 3.23 2.45 12.39
CA CYS A 76 3.87 3.64 11.85
C CYS A 76 4.13 4.75 12.89
N ALA A 77 3.57 4.67 14.08
CA ALA A 77 3.79 5.63 15.16
C ALA A 77 4.97 5.24 16.05
N THR A 78 5.13 3.95 16.36
CA THR A 78 6.20 3.43 17.26
C THR A 78 7.35 2.79 16.50
N LEU A 79 7.17 2.47 15.23
CA LEU A 79 8.06 1.69 14.35
C LEU A 79 8.23 0.23 14.80
N GLU A 80 7.42 -0.23 15.75
CA GLU A 80 7.37 -1.67 16.06
C GLU A 80 6.88 -2.45 14.85
N CYS A 81 7.65 -3.46 14.44
CA CYS A 81 7.37 -4.28 13.28
C CYS A 81 7.32 -5.76 13.67
N GLN A 82 6.24 -6.42 13.24
CA GLN A 82 6.10 -7.86 13.34
C GLN A 82 6.15 -8.46 11.93
N PHE A 83 6.98 -9.50 11.74
CA PHE A 83 7.03 -10.27 10.49
C PHE A 83 6.03 -11.42 10.54
N ILE A 84 5.07 -11.37 9.64
CA ILE A 84 4.00 -12.37 9.53
C ILE A 84 4.34 -13.31 8.37
N PRO A 85 4.47 -14.61 8.58
CA PRO A 85 4.66 -15.56 7.47
C PRO A 85 3.53 -15.39 6.44
N ALA A 86 3.90 -15.17 5.18
CA ALA A 86 2.94 -14.95 4.10
C ALA A 86 3.17 -15.97 2.99
N ASN A 87 2.72 -17.20 3.24
CA ASN A 87 2.76 -18.26 2.26
C ASN A 87 1.47 -18.24 1.43
N PHE A 88 1.53 -17.81 0.18
CA PHE A 88 0.37 -17.75 -0.70
C PHE A 88 0.06 -19.08 -1.43
N GLY A 89 0.76 -20.16 -1.13
CA GLY A 89 0.46 -21.50 -1.64
C GLY A 89 0.35 -21.55 -3.16
N ALA A 90 -0.85 -21.87 -3.64
CA ALA A 90 -1.17 -21.91 -5.09
C ALA A 90 -1.35 -20.54 -5.72
N TYR A 91 -1.41 -19.45 -4.94
CA TYR A 91 -1.60 -18.09 -5.43
C TYR A 91 -0.28 -17.33 -5.54
N GLN A 92 -0.30 -16.27 -6.33
CA GLN A 92 0.80 -15.33 -6.48
C GLN A 92 0.27 -13.90 -6.50
N LEU A 93 1.04 -12.98 -5.99
CA LEU A 93 0.76 -11.56 -6.04
C LEU A 93 1.10 -11.03 -7.44
N VAL A 94 0.12 -10.38 -8.08
CA VAL A 94 0.28 -9.69 -9.36
C VAL A 94 0.06 -8.21 -9.14
N ILE A 95 1.03 -7.38 -9.51
CA ILE A 95 0.90 -5.93 -9.56
C ILE A 95 0.39 -5.54 -10.94
N MET A 96 -0.56 -4.61 -10.98
CA MET A 96 -1.18 -4.08 -12.18
C MET A 96 -0.99 -2.56 -12.21
N ASN A 97 -0.12 -2.05 -13.06
CA ASN A 97 0.06 -0.62 -13.27
C ASN A 97 -0.99 -0.10 -14.26
N SER A 98 -1.79 0.85 -13.81
CA SER A 98 -2.86 1.44 -14.63
C SER A 98 -2.33 2.32 -15.77
N ASN A 99 -1.08 2.75 -15.71
CA ASN A 99 -0.49 3.75 -16.61
C ASN A 99 -1.30 5.05 -16.70
N LYS A 100 -2.11 5.35 -15.66
CA LYS A 100 -2.75 6.64 -15.50
C LYS A 100 -1.77 7.65 -14.93
N PRO A 101 -1.56 8.81 -15.59
CA PRO A 101 -0.75 9.89 -15.02
C PRO A 101 -1.30 10.39 -13.68
N ARG A 102 -0.43 10.57 -12.69
CA ARG A 102 -0.78 11.02 -11.33
C ARG A 102 -0.72 12.54 -11.20
N ALA A 103 -1.47 13.25 -12.02
CA ALA A 103 -1.63 14.69 -11.82
C ALA A 103 -2.32 14.97 -10.47
N LEU A 104 -1.75 15.88 -9.67
CA LEU A 104 -2.31 16.33 -8.39
C LEU A 104 -2.35 15.29 -7.24
N ALA A 105 -1.69 14.14 -7.36
CA ALA A 105 -1.71 13.12 -6.30
C ALA A 105 -1.18 13.64 -4.96
N ALA A 106 -0.13 14.45 -4.97
CA ALA A 106 0.47 15.01 -3.75
C ALA A 106 -0.49 15.98 -3.02
N SER A 107 -1.19 16.85 -3.73
CA SER A 107 -2.15 17.79 -3.14
C SER A 107 -3.37 17.07 -2.56
N LYS A 108 -3.88 16.09 -3.28
CA LYS A 108 -5.00 15.25 -2.83
C LYS A 108 -4.63 14.38 -1.63
N TYR A 109 -3.42 13.86 -1.59
CA TYR A 109 -2.91 13.12 -0.45
C TYR A 109 -2.88 14.00 0.82
N ASN A 110 -2.36 15.22 0.72
CA ASN A 110 -2.34 16.15 1.84
C ASN A 110 -3.76 16.52 2.30
N GLU A 111 -4.70 16.74 1.37
CA GLU A 111 -6.11 16.99 1.67
C GLU A 111 -6.73 15.86 2.51
N ARG A 112 -6.51 14.60 2.12
CA ARG A 112 -7.00 13.42 2.89
C ARG A 112 -6.40 13.35 4.28
N ARG A 113 -5.12 13.68 4.40
CA ARG A 113 -4.44 13.73 5.69
C ARG A 113 -5.04 14.81 6.60
N ASP A 114 -5.25 16.02 6.09
CA ASP A 114 -5.84 17.13 6.84
C ASP A 114 -7.27 16.81 7.29
N GLU A 115 -8.07 16.16 6.45
CA GLU A 115 -9.41 15.68 6.79
C GLU A 115 -9.36 14.67 7.96
N CYS A 116 -8.45 13.70 7.93
CA CYS A 116 -8.25 12.75 9.03
C CYS A 116 -7.78 13.44 10.32
N GLU A 117 -6.87 14.41 10.26
CA GLU A 117 -6.38 15.17 11.42
C GLU A 117 -7.51 16.02 12.03
N ARG A 118 -8.36 16.63 11.21
CA ARG A 118 -9.55 17.36 11.66
C ARG A 118 -10.56 16.42 12.33
N ALA A 119 -10.86 15.28 11.72
CA ALA A 119 -11.74 14.28 12.31
C ALA A 119 -11.22 13.82 13.68
N PHE A 120 -9.94 13.46 13.77
CA PHE A 120 -9.33 13.06 15.03
C PHE A 120 -9.35 14.17 16.09
N SER A 121 -9.15 15.43 15.70
CA SER A 121 -9.20 16.59 16.61
C SER A 121 -10.58 16.77 17.26
N ILE A 122 -11.65 16.34 16.59
CA ILE A 122 -13.01 16.31 17.16
C ILE A 122 -13.17 15.08 18.05
N LEU A 123 -12.86 13.89 17.54
CA LEU A 123 -13.13 12.61 18.21
C LEU A 123 -12.35 12.43 19.52
N LYS A 124 -11.10 12.92 19.59
CA LYS A 124 -10.30 12.85 20.82
C LYS A 124 -10.89 13.58 22.03
N LYS A 125 -11.96 14.36 21.85
CA LYS A 125 -12.69 15.00 22.96
C LYS A 125 -13.69 14.04 23.61
N PHE A 126 -14.03 12.96 22.92
CA PHE A 126 -15.05 11.99 23.31
C PHE A 126 -14.49 10.57 23.47
N ASP A 127 -13.24 10.35 23.09
CA ASP A 127 -12.58 9.06 23.09
C ASP A 127 -11.15 9.16 23.62
N ILE A 128 -10.71 8.16 24.39
CA ILE A 128 -9.34 8.08 24.94
C ILE A 128 -8.45 7.37 23.90
N ALA A 129 -8.22 8.01 22.76
CA ALA A 129 -7.39 7.48 21.69
C ALA A 129 -6.18 8.37 21.45
N THR A 130 -5.05 7.75 21.15
CA THR A 130 -3.78 8.45 20.82
C THR A 130 -3.65 8.81 19.35
N ASN A 131 -4.42 8.13 18.49
CA ASN A 131 -4.50 8.37 17.06
C ASN A 131 -5.88 7.93 16.53
N LEU A 132 -6.18 8.32 15.28
CA LEU A 132 -7.49 8.06 14.66
C LEU A 132 -7.82 6.56 14.54
N CYS A 133 -6.82 5.72 14.25
CA CYS A 133 -7.03 4.27 14.07
C CYS A 133 -7.43 3.54 15.38
N ASN A 134 -7.18 4.15 16.52
CA ASN A 134 -7.48 3.59 17.86
C ASN A 134 -8.80 4.14 18.44
N VAL A 135 -9.49 5.00 17.72
CA VAL A 135 -10.81 5.52 18.12
C VAL A 135 -11.85 4.40 18.01
N HIS A 136 -12.74 4.30 18.98
CA HIS A 136 -13.86 3.36 18.91
C HIS A 136 -14.84 3.76 17.81
N VAL A 137 -15.30 2.79 17.01
CA VAL A 137 -16.22 3.03 15.89
C VAL A 137 -17.50 3.77 16.29
N ILE A 138 -17.99 3.54 17.50
CA ILE A 138 -19.19 4.22 18.04
C ILE A 138 -18.98 5.75 18.16
N SER A 139 -17.75 6.20 18.36
CA SER A 139 -17.42 7.62 18.50
C SER A 139 -17.59 8.38 17.18
N LEU A 140 -17.69 7.68 16.04
CA LEU A 140 -18.02 8.31 14.75
C LEU A 140 -19.34 9.10 14.79
N ALA A 141 -20.26 8.74 15.67
CA ALA A 141 -21.53 9.46 15.86
C ALA A 141 -21.35 10.92 16.29
N TYR A 142 -20.18 11.32 16.77
CA TYR A 142 -19.86 12.71 17.12
C TYR A 142 -19.40 13.56 15.93
N LEU A 143 -19.21 12.98 14.76
CA LEU A 143 -18.88 13.70 13.53
C LEU A 143 -20.17 14.06 12.79
N ALA A 144 -20.47 15.36 12.75
CA ALA A 144 -21.61 15.89 11.99
C ALA A 144 -21.28 16.18 10.52
N ASP A 145 -20.01 16.24 10.17
CA ASP A 145 -19.51 16.44 8.80
C ASP A 145 -19.37 15.08 8.12
N ASP A 146 -20.14 14.85 7.05
CA ASP A 146 -20.16 13.57 6.32
C ASP A 146 -18.80 13.18 5.76
N ILE A 147 -18.01 14.15 5.28
CA ILE A 147 -16.67 13.90 4.74
C ILE A 147 -15.77 13.42 5.87
N LEU A 148 -15.70 14.13 6.98
CA LEU A 148 -14.87 13.74 8.13
C LEU A 148 -15.31 12.39 8.70
N TYR A 149 -16.62 12.12 8.72
CA TYR A 149 -17.16 10.81 9.10
C TYR A 149 -16.62 9.68 8.19
N GLN A 150 -16.71 9.85 6.88
CA GLN A 150 -16.23 8.85 5.91
C GLN A 150 -14.73 8.61 6.04
N ARG A 151 -13.90 9.68 6.14
CA ARG A 151 -12.44 9.54 6.31
C ARG A 151 -12.08 8.82 7.60
N ALA A 152 -12.71 9.20 8.72
CA ALA A 152 -12.48 8.55 10.01
C ALA A 152 -12.96 7.09 10.00
N LYS A 153 -14.11 6.81 9.44
CA LYS A 153 -14.65 5.45 9.25
C LYS A 153 -13.66 4.58 8.48
N HIS A 154 -13.15 5.08 7.34
CA HIS A 154 -12.13 4.36 6.58
C HIS A 154 -10.92 4.03 7.45
N ALA A 155 -10.31 5.02 8.09
CA ALA A 155 -9.08 4.83 8.87
C ALA A 155 -9.25 3.81 10.01
N ILE A 156 -10.34 3.89 10.75
CA ILE A 156 -10.67 2.98 11.86
C ILE A 156 -10.89 1.55 11.35
N LEU A 157 -11.72 1.38 10.33
CA LEU A 157 -12.08 0.06 9.81
C LEU A 157 -10.92 -0.57 9.01
N GLU A 158 -10.10 0.25 8.33
CA GLU A 158 -8.93 -0.25 7.61
C GLU A 158 -7.89 -0.80 8.58
N ASN A 159 -7.64 -0.13 9.71
CA ASN A 159 -6.77 -0.67 10.76
C ASN A 159 -7.28 -2.05 11.25
N GLN A 160 -8.59 -2.20 11.45
CA GLN A 160 -9.17 -3.50 11.82
C GLN A 160 -9.00 -4.55 10.71
N ARG A 161 -9.15 -4.15 9.43
CA ARG A 161 -8.89 -5.05 8.28
C ARG A 161 -7.45 -5.55 8.26
N VAL A 162 -6.48 -4.67 8.52
CA VAL A 162 -5.06 -5.07 8.62
C VAL A 162 -4.88 -6.17 9.66
N LEU A 163 -5.45 -6.01 10.86
CA LEU A 163 -5.36 -7.03 11.91
C LEU A 163 -6.06 -8.34 11.51
N ASN A 164 -7.18 -8.25 10.81
CA ASN A 164 -7.90 -9.41 10.31
C ASN A 164 -7.09 -10.14 9.21
N VAL A 165 -6.36 -9.41 8.35
CA VAL A 165 -5.45 -10.00 7.35
C VAL A 165 -4.31 -10.75 8.05
N VAL A 166 -3.74 -10.18 9.11
CA VAL A 166 -2.70 -10.87 9.92
C VAL A 166 -3.23 -12.22 10.43
N ASN A 167 -4.39 -12.21 11.08
CA ASN A 167 -5.03 -13.45 11.59
C ASN A 167 -5.30 -14.46 10.47
N ALA A 168 -5.75 -14.00 9.31
CA ALA A 168 -6.03 -14.87 8.17
C ALA A 168 -4.74 -15.47 7.57
N LEU A 169 -3.66 -14.69 7.48
CA LEU A 169 -2.35 -15.19 7.03
C LEU A 169 -1.78 -16.24 7.98
N GLU A 170 -1.85 -16.00 9.29
CA GLU A 170 -1.38 -16.97 10.31
C GLU A 170 -2.13 -18.30 10.25
N LYS A 171 -3.40 -18.28 9.83
CA LYS A 171 -4.25 -19.48 9.66
C LYS A 171 -4.22 -20.06 8.24
N ASN A 172 -3.48 -19.45 7.30
CA ASN A 172 -3.49 -19.77 5.87
C ASN A 172 -4.89 -19.70 5.21
N GLU A 173 -5.75 -18.80 5.67
CA GLU A 173 -7.10 -18.54 5.14
C GLU A 173 -7.03 -17.52 3.98
N LEU A 174 -6.46 -17.92 2.84
CA LEU A 174 -6.13 -17.02 1.74
C LEU A 174 -7.37 -16.40 1.06
N GLU A 175 -8.49 -17.11 1.01
CA GLU A 175 -9.77 -16.61 0.52
C GLU A 175 -10.25 -15.42 1.37
N ILE A 176 -10.06 -15.47 2.68
CA ILE A 176 -10.37 -14.36 3.59
C ILE A 176 -9.42 -13.18 3.33
N VAL A 177 -8.13 -13.44 3.11
CA VAL A 177 -7.17 -12.39 2.72
C VAL A 177 -7.65 -11.71 1.44
N GLY A 178 -8.04 -12.47 0.41
CA GLY A 178 -8.57 -11.93 -0.84
C GLY A 178 -9.82 -11.09 -0.67
N GLN A 179 -10.78 -11.56 0.13
CA GLN A 179 -11.99 -10.81 0.47
C GLN A 179 -11.64 -9.48 1.14
N LEU A 180 -10.77 -9.50 2.17
CA LEU A 180 -10.36 -8.29 2.90
C LEU A 180 -9.62 -7.29 2.00
N LEU A 181 -8.83 -7.74 1.02
CA LEU A 181 -8.24 -6.87 0.01
C LEU A 181 -9.32 -6.14 -0.80
N THR A 182 -10.35 -6.86 -1.24
CA THR A 182 -11.45 -6.27 -2.02
C THR A 182 -12.28 -5.30 -1.20
N GLU A 183 -12.59 -5.63 0.05
CA GLU A 183 -13.28 -4.73 0.99
C GLU A 183 -12.48 -3.45 1.26
N SER A 184 -11.15 -3.58 1.39
CA SER A 184 -10.25 -2.43 1.51
C SER A 184 -10.34 -1.52 0.28
N HIS A 185 -10.35 -2.09 -0.93
CA HIS A 185 -10.49 -1.29 -2.16
C HIS A 185 -11.81 -0.52 -2.19
N ILE A 186 -12.92 -1.18 -1.83
CA ILE A 186 -14.23 -0.53 -1.77
C ILE A 186 -14.21 0.66 -0.81
N SER A 187 -13.64 0.49 0.39
CA SER A 187 -13.53 1.58 1.36
C SER A 187 -12.58 2.69 0.90
N LEU A 188 -11.48 2.36 0.21
CA LEU A 188 -10.58 3.34 -0.42
C LEU A 188 -11.27 4.14 -1.52
N ASP A 189 -12.19 3.55 -2.24
CA ASP A 189 -12.97 4.21 -3.30
C ASP A 189 -14.10 5.05 -2.72
N THR A 190 -14.92 4.50 -1.81
CA THR A 190 -16.16 5.12 -1.35
C THR A 190 -16.02 5.98 -0.10
N ASP A 191 -15.21 5.55 0.88
CA ASP A 191 -15.08 6.26 2.16
C ASP A 191 -13.86 7.19 2.16
N TYR A 192 -12.74 6.78 1.55
CA TYR A 192 -11.50 7.58 1.53
C TYR A 192 -11.34 8.40 0.25
N GLU A 193 -11.99 8.00 -0.84
CA GLU A 193 -12.01 8.64 -2.15
C GLU A 193 -10.60 8.91 -2.73
N VAL A 194 -9.75 7.90 -2.67
CA VAL A 194 -8.38 7.93 -3.22
C VAL A 194 -8.22 7.04 -4.45
N SER A 195 -9.26 6.33 -4.86
CA SER A 195 -9.24 5.52 -6.07
C SER A 195 -9.41 6.38 -7.33
N SER A 196 -9.53 5.73 -8.45
CA SER A 196 -9.85 6.34 -9.75
C SER A 196 -10.62 5.36 -10.61
N HIS A 197 -11.26 5.87 -11.68
CA HIS A 197 -11.96 5.01 -12.63
C HIS A 197 -11.06 3.87 -13.14
N GLU A 198 -9.81 4.15 -13.45
CA GLU A 198 -8.85 3.18 -13.99
C GLU A 198 -8.49 2.12 -12.95
N LEU A 199 -8.25 2.52 -11.69
CA LEU A 199 -7.98 1.56 -10.62
C LEU A 199 -9.20 0.69 -10.32
N ASN A 200 -10.40 1.30 -10.31
CA ASN A 200 -11.67 0.57 -10.14
C ASN A 200 -11.89 -0.45 -11.27
N MET A 201 -11.55 -0.11 -12.51
CA MET A 201 -11.65 -1.05 -13.64
C MET A 201 -10.67 -2.21 -13.50
N LEU A 202 -9.42 -1.97 -13.08
CA LEU A 202 -8.46 -3.05 -12.81
C LEU A 202 -8.97 -4.01 -11.74
N VAL A 203 -9.44 -3.48 -10.61
CA VAL A 203 -9.96 -4.32 -9.52
C VAL A 203 -11.24 -5.04 -9.94
N HIS A 204 -12.17 -4.34 -10.62
CA HIS A 204 -13.40 -4.94 -11.12
C HIS A 204 -13.14 -6.14 -12.02
N PHE A 205 -12.29 -6.00 -13.04
CA PHE A 205 -12.00 -7.12 -13.94
C PHE A 205 -11.19 -8.21 -13.25
N SER A 206 -10.33 -7.87 -12.29
CA SER A 206 -9.59 -8.86 -11.51
C SER A 206 -10.50 -9.74 -10.67
N THR A 207 -11.42 -9.15 -9.90
CA THR A 207 -12.32 -9.89 -9.01
C THR A 207 -13.39 -10.69 -9.76
N HIS A 208 -13.64 -10.39 -11.06
CA HIS A 208 -14.53 -11.16 -11.93
C HIS A 208 -13.79 -12.25 -12.74
N PHE A 209 -12.49 -12.39 -12.56
CA PHE A 209 -11.72 -13.45 -13.18
C PHE A 209 -11.68 -14.69 -12.27
N GLU A 210 -12.08 -15.84 -12.80
CA GLU A 210 -12.01 -17.11 -12.07
C GLU A 210 -10.55 -17.50 -11.78
N GLY A 211 -10.19 -17.60 -10.50
CA GLY A 211 -8.81 -17.83 -10.03
C GLY A 211 -8.15 -16.58 -9.43
N CYS A 212 -8.85 -15.44 -9.39
CA CYS A 212 -8.46 -14.29 -8.57
C CYS A 212 -9.33 -14.27 -7.31
N ILE A 213 -8.71 -14.34 -6.13
CA ILE A 213 -9.43 -14.35 -4.85
C ILE A 213 -9.64 -12.96 -4.26
N GLY A 214 -8.97 -11.93 -4.79
CA GLY A 214 -9.18 -10.55 -4.36
C GLY A 214 -8.16 -9.60 -4.95
N ALA A 215 -8.53 -8.33 -5.00
CA ALA A 215 -7.69 -7.25 -5.53
C ALA A 215 -7.99 -5.91 -4.86
N ARG A 216 -6.99 -5.02 -4.81
CA ARG A 216 -7.13 -3.64 -4.33
C ARG A 216 -6.11 -2.72 -4.99
N MET A 217 -6.39 -1.43 -4.94
CA MET A 217 -5.35 -0.43 -5.23
C MET A 217 -4.25 -0.45 -4.16
N THR A 218 -3.05 0.01 -4.52
CA THR A 218 -1.91 0.16 -3.59
C THR A 218 -1.25 1.53 -3.75
N GLY A 219 -0.56 1.97 -2.70
CA GLY A 219 0.08 3.29 -2.63
C GLY A 219 -0.92 4.43 -2.37
N ALA A 220 -0.54 5.65 -2.76
CA ALA A 220 -1.32 6.87 -2.48
C ALA A 220 -2.63 6.99 -3.28
N GLY A 221 -2.84 6.21 -4.31
CA GLY A 221 -4.01 6.27 -5.18
C GLY A 221 -3.94 7.34 -6.27
N PHE A 222 -5.10 7.78 -6.73
CA PHE A 222 -5.30 8.75 -7.82
C PHE A 222 -4.71 8.30 -9.17
N GLY A 223 -4.45 7.02 -9.33
CA GLY A 223 -3.72 6.34 -10.39
C GLY A 223 -2.65 5.40 -9.81
N GLY A 224 -1.73 4.94 -10.64
CA GLY A 224 -0.68 4.00 -10.25
C GLY A 224 -1.16 2.55 -10.26
N CYS A 225 -0.94 1.79 -9.19
CA CYS A 225 -1.06 0.35 -9.22
C CYS A 225 -2.21 -0.23 -8.38
N CYS A 226 -2.64 -1.41 -8.81
CA CYS A 226 -3.41 -2.35 -7.99
C CYS A 226 -2.59 -3.61 -7.74
N ILE A 227 -3.00 -4.39 -6.75
CA ILE A 227 -2.49 -5.74 -6.48
C ILE A 227 -3.64 -6.73 -6.53
N ALA A 228 -3.36 -7.96 -6.97
CA ALA A 228 -4.31 -9.06 -7.00
C ALA A 228 -3.64 -10.36 -6.55
N LEU A 229 -4.38 -11.23 -5.84
CA LEU A 229 -3.97 -12.59 -5.54
C LEU A 229 -4.61 -13.54 -6.57
N VAL A 230 -3.78 -14.15 -7.41
CA VAL A 230 -4.18 -14.94 -8.57
C VAL A 230 -3.56 -16.34 -8.50
N GLU A 231 -4.32 -17.37 -8.88
CA GLU A 231 -3.79 -18.73 -9.03
C GLU A 231 -2.61 -18.76 -10.00
N LYS A 232 -1.48 -19.35 -9.59
CA LYS A 232 -0.23 -19.40 -10.36
C LYS A 232 -0.39 -19.96 -11.76
N ASN A 233 -1.21 -21.00 -11.91
CA ASN A 233 -1.47 -21.65 -13.20
C ASN A 233 -2.41 -20.88 -14.12
N ARG A 234 -2.98 -19.75 -13.67
CA ARG A 234 -3.91 -18.91 -14.43
C ARG A 234 -3.38 -17.50 -14.71
N ILE A 235 -2.16 -17.18 -14.30
CA ILE A 235 -1.60 -15.81 -14.41
C ILE A 235 -1.62 -15.29 -15.84
N ASP A 236 -1.17 -16.07 -16.83
CA ASP A 236 -1.15 -15.62 -18.23
C ASP A 236 -2.55 -15.33 -18.77
N LYS A 237 -3.54 -16.15 -18.39
CA LYS A 237 -4.94 -15.95 -18.75
C LYS A 237 -5.51 -14.71 -18.06
N PHE A 238 -5.17 -14.51 -16.79
CA PHE A 238 -5.55 -13.33 -16.00
C PHE A 238 -5.03 -12.05 -16.67
N ILE A 239 -3.73 -11.99 -16.97
CA ILE A 239 -3.09 -10.84 -17.62
C ILE A 239 -3.76 -10.52 -18.96
N SER A 240 -4.00 -11.56 -19.79
CA SER A 240 -4.66 -11.38 -21.08
C SER A 240 -6.10 -10.88 -20.94
N TYR A 241 -6.87 -11.44 -20.00
CA TYR A 241 -8.26 -11.07 -19.76
C TYR A 241 -8.39 -9.65 -19.21
N VAL A 242 -7.71 -9.37 -18.10
CA VAL A 242 -7.78 -8.06 -17.42
C VAL A 242 -7.21 -6.97 -18.33
N GLY A 243 -6.06 -7.20 -18.95
CA GLY A 243 -5.42 -6.23 -19.84
C GLY A 243 -6.29 -5.85 -21.04
N LYS A 244 -6.94 -6.84 -21.67
CA LYS A 244 -7.87 -6.59 -22.77
C LYS A 244 -9.07 -5.76 -22.31
N LYS A 245 -9.75 -6.21 -21.25
CA LYS A 245 -10.94 -5.55 -20.71
C LYS A 245 -10.66 -4.13 -20.22
N TYR A 246 -9.52 -3.95 -19.56
CA TYR A 246 -9.05 -2.65 -19.11
C TYR A 246 -8.84 -1.69 -20.27
N THR A 247 -8.13 -2.12 -21.33
CA THR A 247 -7.88 -1.29 -22.52
C THR A 247 -9.18 -0.93 -23.24
N GLU A 248 -10.12 -1.86 -23.35
CA GLU A 248 -11.45 -1.62 -23.94
C GLU A 248 -12.23 -0.53 -23.19
N LYS A 249 -12.06 -0.43 -21.86
CA LYS A 249 -12.81 0.52 -21.01
C LYS A 249 -12.15 1.86 -20.78
N THR A 250 -10.81 1.89 -20.73
CA THR A 250 -10.05 3.08 -20.33
C THR A 250 -9.25 3.71 -21.47
N SER A 251 -9.09 3.00 -22.59
CA SER A 251 -8.17 3.34 -23.70
C SER A 251 -6.70 3.37 -23.26
N LEU A 252 -6.37 2.97 -22.03
CA LEU A 252 -5.00 2.83 -21.52
C LEU A 252 -4.59 1.36 -21.60
N LYS A 253 -3.29 1.11 -21.68
CA LYS A 253 -2.71 -0.22 -21.62
C LYS A 253 -2.13 -0.45 -20.24
N ALA A 254 -2.67 -1.40 -19.47
CA ALA A 254 -2.09 -1.78 -18.18
C ALA A 254 -0.82 -2.61 -18.39
N GLU A 255 0.09 -2.50 -17.42
CA GLU A 255 1.27 -3.37 -17.30
C GLU A 255 1.13 -4.28 -16.09
N PHE A 256 1.67 -5.49 -16.17
CA PHE A 256 1.52 -6.51 -15.14
C PHE A 256 2.88 -7.03 -14.73
N TYR A 257 3.07 -7.18 -13.42
CA TYR A 257 4.30 -7.70 -12.83
C TYR A 257 3.93 -8.79 -11.82
N THR A 258 4.49 -9.98 -12.00
CA THR A 258 4.48 -11.02 -10.98
C THR A 258 5.61 -10.76 -10.01
N VAL A 259 5.32 -10.74 -8.70
CA VAL A 259 6.29 -10.35 -7.69
C VAL A 259 6.39 -11.38 -6.59
N GLU A 260 7.56 -11.43 -5.96
CA GLU A 260 7.86 -12.23 -4.78
C GLU A 260 8.22 -11.31 -3.62
N MET A 261 7.97 -11.81 -2.41
CA MET A 261 8.43 -11.14 -1.20
C MET A 261 9.88 -11.52 -0.95
N VAL A 262 10.76 -10.53 -0.96
CA VAL A 262 12.21 -10.69 -0.84
C VAL A 262 12.74 -9.93 0.37
N ASP A 263 13.99 -10.19 0.73
CA ASP A 263 14.69 -9.42 1.75
C ASP A 263 14.86 -7.96 1.31
N GLY A 264 14.95 -7.07 2.28
CA GLY A 264 15.23 -5.64 2.05
C GLY A 264 16.60 -5.41 1.44
N VAL A 265 16.98 -4.12 1.30
CA VAL A 265 18.26 -3.72 0.72
C VAL A 265 19.41 -4.51 1.30
N GLN A 266 20.26 -5.08 0.43
CA GLN A 266 21.37 -5.94 0.84
C GLN A 266 22.54 -5.89 -0.13
N LYS A 267 23.72 -6.27 0.36
CA LYS A 267 24.89 -6.48 -0.46
C LYS A 267 24.75 -7.82 -1.18
N MET A 268 24.89 -7.80 -2.49
CA MET A 268 25.00 -9.03 -3.28
C MET A 268 26.35 -9.65 -3.06
N ALA A 269 26.41 -10.99 -2.91
CA ALA A 269 27.64 -11.75 -2.74
C ALA A 269 28.44 -11.82 -4.05
#